data_2f1fa40f4c6ad85ec88cb65f3d9bc8a2
#
_entry.id   2f1fa40f4c6ad85ec88cb65f3d9bc8a2
#
_cell.length_a   1.000
_cell.length_b   1.000
_cell.length_c   1.000
_cell.angle_alpha   90.00
_cell.angle_beta   90.00
_cell.angle_gamma   90.00
#
_symmetry.space_group_name_H-M   'P 1'
#
loop_
_entity.id
_entity.type
_entity.pdbx_description
1 polymer ?
#
loop_
_entity_poly.entity_id
_entity_poly.type
_entity_poly.pdbx_seq_one_letter_code
_entity_poly.pdbx_strand_id
1 'polypeptide(L)'
;MVGETLNAPPHAASTIPAPGTLPKSLLYSIFARIGGSGLDTDAFETLRASYRGGFLGKAVAYDNRQTEIPASKIHSLRWHPVRLLSSLDSPYYYGAKKKYLDWIAARQLATGRYDMFHSWSGDCLLSLREAHKRGIPSILEIPTWHRDRGKIKRAPANGTTDEPQLPWARRWKEDLLLQRDRFLEEYDLADLILVLSQKAADTFRVQGFPEEKLFYLPRGVDVERFTPGQRPPYFRAVFAGALIERKGVHHLLMAWRRLNLNDAELWLVGSVHPEMKSYLGKLGGDDVKVVGFALEPEKYLRQSTVHVFPSQCEGSAKVTYEAAACGLPQITTREAGDVVEDGVQGIIIQPGDIDALAEAIQLLYDRPEIVERMSLAARKRVVENFTWDHFRTRLLVAYERAMQMVR
;
A
#
# COMPACT_ATOMS: atom_id res chain seq x y z
N MET A 1 -9.20 26.98 3.30
CA MET A 1 -10.43 26.18 3.13
C MET A 1 -10.02 24.74 3.38
N VAL A 2 -10.51 24.15 4.46
CA VAL A 2 -10.28 22.74 4.81
C VAL A 2 -11.11 21.95 3.80
N GLY A 3 -10.43 21.23 2.88
CA GLY A 3 -11.12 20.38 1.91
C GLY A 3 -11.92 19.30 2.62
N GLU A 4 -13.15 19.08 2.19
CA GLU A 4 -13.98 17.97 2.63
C GLU A 4 -13.19 16.66 2.47
N THR A 5 -13.07 15.90 3.56
CA THR A 5 -12.42 14.60 3.55
C THR A 5 -13.25 13.64 2.68
N LEU A 6 -12.61 12.98 1.70
CA LEU A 6 -13.23 11.89 0.93
C LEU A 6 -13.91 10.91 1.89
N ASN A 7 -15.23 10.75 1.73
CA ASN A 7 -16.03 9.82 2.53
C ASN A 7 -15.50 9.79 3.95
N ALA A 8 -15.88 10.76 4.79
CA ALA A 8 -15.38 10.90 6.18
C ALA A 8 -15.07 9.52 6.76
N PRO A 9 -14.02 9.34 7.60
CA PRO A 9 -13.72 8.02 8.13
C PRO A 9 -15.04 7.45 8.64
N PRO A 10 -15.48 6.31 8.16
CA PRO A 10 -16.85 5.88 8.37
C PRO A 10 -17.04 5.53 9.84
N HIS A 11 -17.62 6.48 10.58
CA HIS A 11 -18.37 6.19 11.78
C HIS A 11 -19.77 5.63 11.43
N ALA A 12 -20.08 5.49 10.15
CA ALA A 12 -21.27 4.79 9.69
C ALA A 12 -20.84 3.46 9.05
N ALA A 13 -21.35 2.36 9.57
CA ALA A 13 -21.36 1.09 8.89
C ALA A 13 -21.89 1.35 7.46
N SER A 14 -21.01 1.29 6.47
CA SER A 14 -21.42 1.31 5.08
C SER A 14 -22.35 0.11 4.92
N THR A 15 -23.62 0.37 4.67
CA THR A 15 -24.61 -0.67 4.43
C THR A 15 -24.17 -1.51 3.25
N ILE A 16 -24.18 -2.82 3.40
CA ILE A 16 -23.90 -3.74 2.29
C ILE A 16 -24.81 -3.36 1.11
N PRO A 17 -24.29 -3.19 -0.11
CA PRO A 17 -25.06 -2.85 -1.27
C PRO A 17 -26.28 -3.75 -1.48
N ALA A 18 -27.38 -3.17 -1.98
CA ALA A 18 -28.59 -3.93 -2.23
C ALA A 18 -28.37 -4.99 -3.34
N PRO A 19 -29.05 -6.14 -3.28
CA PRO A 19 -29.02 -7.13 -4.35
C PRO A 19 -29.39 -6.47 -5.70
N GLY A 20 -28.54 -6.68 -6.72
CA GLY A 20 -28.75 -6.15 -8.09
C GLY A 20 -28.02 -4.85 -8.41
N THR A 21 -27.35 -4.22 -7.44
CA THR A 21 -26.50 -3.03 -7.70
C THR A 21 -25.03 -3.39 -7.96
N LEU A 22 -24.64 -4.60 -7.61
CA LEU A 22 -23.30 -5.15 -7.84
C LEU A 22 -23.16 -5.71 -9.27
N PRO A 23 -21.94 -5.84 -9.82
CA PRO A 23 -21.71 -6.48 -11.10
C PRO A 23 -22.19 -7.93 -11.11
N LYS A 24 -22.55 -8.45 -12.28
CA LYS A 24 -22.87 -9.87 -12.47
C LYS A 24 -21.62 -10.72 -12.73
N SER A 25 -20.61 -10.13 -13.36
CA SER A 25 -19.40 -10.84 -13.79
C SER A 25 -18.19 -9.90 -13.82
N LEU A 26 -17.41 -9.88 -12.76
CA LEU A 26 -16.17 -9.12 -12.63
C LEU A 26 -15.01 -9.84 -13.33
N LEU A 27 -14.25 -9.12 -14.16
CA LEU A 27 -12.87 -9.47 -14.51
C LEU A 27 -11.90 -8.70 -13.60
N TYR A 28 -11.11 -9.43 -12.81
CA TYR A 28 -10.02 -8.86 -12.00
C TYR A 28 -8.67 -9.19 -12.61
N SER A 29 -7.81 -8.19 -12.82
CA SER A 29 -6.47 -8.40 -13.40
C SER A 29 -5.40 -7.77 -12.52
N ILE A 30 -4.39 -8.56 -12.13
CA ILE A 30 -3.34 -8.07 -11.25
C ILE A 30 -2.03 -8.84 -11.38
N PHE A 31 -0.91 -8.12 -11.40
CA PHE A 31 0.41 -8.72 -11.37
C PHE A 31 0.86 -9.05 -9.93
N ALA A 32 0.11 -9.91 -9.26
CA ALA A 32 0.35 -10.36 -7.89
C ALA A 32 0.30 -11.89 -7.77
N ARG A 33 0.85 -12.41 -6.67
CA ARG A 33 0.76 -13.84 -6.29
C ARG A 33 -0.40 -14.03 -5.34
N ILE A 34 -1.55 -14.40 -5.86
CA ILE A 34 -2.74 -14.58 -5.03
C ILE A 34 -2.48 -15.61 -3.92
N GLY A 35 -2.68 -15.21 -2.65
CA GLY A 35 -2.31 -16.01 -1.48
C GLY A 35 -0.86 -15.85 -1.03
N GLY A 36 -0.14 -14.84 -1.53
CA GLY A 36 1.17 -14.40 -1.03
C GLY A 36 1.06 -13.47 0.18
N SER A 37 2.15 -12.77 0.49
CA SER A 37 2.25 -11.81 1.59
C SER A 37 2.37 -10.37 1.06
N GLY A 38 2.22 -9.39 1.94
CA GLY A 38 2.31 -7.97 1.56
C GLY A 38 1.13 -7.55 0.69
N LEU A 39 1.40 -6.93 -0.45
CA LEU A 39 0.37 -6.50 -1.43
C LEU A 39 -0.42 -7.66 -2.02
N ASP A 40 0.17 -8.86 -2.08
CA ASP A 40 -0.51 -10.07 -2.54
C ASP A 40 -1.72 -10.43 -1.66
N THR A 41 -1.71 -10.03 -0.37
CA THR A 41 -2.84 -10.21 0.56
C THR A 41 -4.01 -9.32 0.18
N ASP A 42 -3.77 -8.05 -0.19
CA ASP A 42 -4.84 -7.13 -0.61
C ASP A 42 -5.53 -7.66 -1.86
N ALA A 43 -4.75 -8.14 -2.84
CA ALA A 43 -5.28 -8.77 -4.04
C ALA A 43 -6.13 -10.01 -3.74
N PHE A 44 -5.72 -10.81 -2.76
CA PHE A 44 -6.48 -11.99 -2.34
C PHE A 44 -7.79 -11.60 -1.67
N GLU A 45 -7.79 -10.59 -0.80
CA GLU A 45 -9.02 -10.12 -0.13
C GLU A 45 -10.00 -9.48 -1.12
N THR A 46 -9.50 -8.78 -2.15
CA THR A 46 -10.33 -8.30 -3.27
C THR A 46 -11.01 -9.45 -4.02
N LEU A 47 -10.26 -10.51 -4.33
CA LEU A 47 -10.82 -11.70 -4.97
C LEU A 47 -11.79 -12.44 -4.07
N ARG A 48 -11.48 -12.56 -2.78
CA ARG A 48 -12.35 -13.18 -1.78
C ARG A 48 -13.69 -12.46 -1.68
N ALA A 49 -13.67 -11.12 -1.67
CA ALA A 49 -14.89 -10.30 -1.66
C ALA A 49 -15.78 -10.60 -2.86
N SER A 50 -15.22 -10.56 -4.07
CA SER A 50 -15.96 -10.79 -5.31
C SER A 50 -16.42 -12.23 -5.48
N TYR A 51 -15.63 -13.21 -5.02
CA TYR A 51 -16.00 -14.63 -5.06
C TYR A 51 -17.12 -14.94 -4.09
N ARG A 52 -17.03 -14.49 -2.82
CA ARG A 52 -18.08 -14.66 -1.82
C ARG A 52 -19.35 -13.89 -2.17
N GLY A 53 -19.21 -12.75 -2.84
CA GLY A 53 -20.33 -11.99 -3.39
C GLY A 53 -20.99 -12.63 -4.61
N GLY A 54 -20.44 -13.74 -5.14
CA GLY A 54 -21.01 -14.51 -6.25
C GLY A 54 -20.81 -13.91 -7.64
N PHE A 55 -20.09 -12.77 -7.77
CA PHE A 55 -19.91 -12.05 -9.02
C PHE A 55 -18.49 -12.13 -9.61
N LEU A 56 -17.56 -12.90 -9.03
CA LEU A 56 -16.26 -13.13 -9.65
C LEU A 56 -16.42 -13.96 -10.93
N GLY A 57 -16.29 -13.34 -12.09
CA GLY A 57 -16.24 -14.00 -13.39
C GLY A 57 -14.91 -14.72 -13.57
N LYS A 58 -13.83 -13.98 -13.64
CA LYS A 58 -12.45 -14.48 -13.77
C LYS A 58 -11.43 -13.56 -13.13
N ALA A 59 -10.34 -14.12 -12.63
CA ALA A 59 -9.13 -13.38 -12.31
C ALA A 59 -8.00 -13.73 -13.27
N VAL A 60 -7.18 -12.74 -13.65
CA VAL A 60 -5.91 -12.93 -14.35
C VAL A 60 -4.80 -12.46 -13.41
N ALA A 61 -3.92 -13.37 -12.98
CA ALA A 61 -2.92 -13.09 -11.96
C ALA A 61 -1.54 -13.64 -12.35
N TYR A 62 -0.46 -13.08 -11.76
CA TYR A 62 0.89 -13.57 -11.99
C TYR A 62 1.07 -15.02 -11.50
N ASP A 63 0.58 -15.32 -10.30
CA ASP A 63 0.64 -16.67 -9.71
C ASP A 63 -0.58 -16.90 -8.79
N ASN A 64 -0.90 -18.16 -8.51
CA ASN A 64 -1.97 -18.55 -7.60
C ASN A 64 -1.47 -19.60 -6.61
N ARG A 65 -1.46 -19.26 -5.32
CA ARG A 65 -1.01 -20.11 -4.21
C ARG A 65 -2.11 -20.41 -3.20
N GLN A 66 -3.26 -19.76 -3.33
CA GLN A 66 -4.40 -19.97 -2.46
C GLN A 66 -5.25 -21.17 -2.91
N THR A 67 -6.10 -21.71 -2.02
CA THR A 67 -6.95 -22.86 -2.25
C THR A 67 -8.45 -22.61 -2.00
N GLU A 68 -8.82 -21.42 -1.51
CA GLU A 68 -10.21 -21.06 -1.18
C GLU A 68 -11.06 -20.85 -2.43
N ILE A 69 -10.49 -20.16 -3.44
CA ILE A 69 -11.19 -19.86 -4.70
C ILE A 69 -10.80 -20.94 -5.73
N PRO A 70 -11.76 -21.57 -6.41
CA PRO A 70 -11.47 -22.60 -7.41
C PRO A 70 -10.47 -22.15 -8.47
N ALA A 71 -9.51 -23.01 -8.79
CA ALA A 71 -8.48 -22.71 -9.80
C ALA A 71 -9.08 -22.38 -11.18
N SER A 72 -10.26 -22.90 -11.51
CA SER A 72 -10.99 -22.56 -12.74
C SER A 72 -11.37 -21.07 -12.85
N LYS A 73 -11.46 -20.36 -11.74
CA LYS A 73 -11.74 -18.90 -11.69
C LYS A 73 -10.49 -18.05 -11.84
N ILE A 74 -9.28 -18.63 -11.75
CA ILE A 74 -8.01 -17.87 -11.77
C ILE A 74 -7.14 -18.35 -12.93
N HIS A 75 -6.84 -17.45 -13.86
CA HIS A 75 -5.84 -17.65 -14.89
C HIS A 75 -4.48 -17.16 -14.39
N SER A 76 -3.57 -18.07 -14.07
CA SER A 76 -2.22 -17.72 -13.63
C SER A 76 -1.22 -17.77 -14.80
N LEU A 77 -0.22 -16.88 -14.77
CA LEU A 77 0.86 -16.85 -15.76
C LEU A 77 1.96 -17.90 -15.50
N ARG A 78 1.66 -18.96 -14.76
CA ARG A 78 2.66 -19.98 -14.41
C ARG A 78 3.38 -20.55 -15.64
N TRP A 79 2.67 -20.69 -16.76
CA TRP A 79 3.20 -21.09 -18.08
C TRP A 79 2.88 -19.99 -19.09
N HIS A 80 3.89 -19.24 -19.54
CA HIS A 80 3.72 -18.13 -20.48
C HIS A 80 4.89 -18.05 -21.48
N PRO A 81 4.64 -17.64 -22.73
CA PRO A 81 5.67 -17.60 -23.79
C PRO A 81 6.76 -16.55 -23.49
N VAL A 82 6.45 -15.51 -22.70
CA VAL A 82 7.42 -14.47 -22.29
C VAL A 82 8.59 -15.07 -21.49
N ARG A 83 8.49 -16.32 -21.03
CA ARG A 83 9.60 -17.04 -20.40
C ARG A 83 10.83 -17.17 -21.32
N LEU A 84 10.64 -17.14 -22.62
CA LEU A 84 11.72 -17.10 -23.60
C LEU A 84 12.57 -15.82 -23.51
N LEU A 85 12.03 -14.76 -22.90
CA LEU A 85 12.71 -13.50 -22.65
C LEU A 85 13.38 -13.44 -21.26
N SER A 86 13.56 -14.57 -20.58
CA SER A 86 14.15 -14.64 -19.24
C SER A 86 15.61 -14.19 -19.16
N SER A 87 16.31 -14.10 -20.31
CA SER A 87 17.67 -13.54 -20.43
C SER A 87 17.70 -12.00 -20.37
N LEU A 88 16.54 -11.34 -20.45
CA LEU A 88 16.48 -9.88 -20.28
C LEU A 88 16.77 -9.50 -18.83
N ASP A 89 17.34 -8.30 -18.63
CA ASP A 89 17.48 -7.69 -17.33
C ASP A 89 16.14 -7.66 -16.59
N SER A 90 16.19 -7.86 -15.26
CA SER A 90 15.02 -8.05 -14.41
C SER A 90 13.87 -7.04 -14.68
N PRO A 91 14.10 -5.71 -14.79
CA PRO A 91 13.02 -4.75 -15.06
C PRO A 91 12.28 -5.03 -16.38
N TYR A 92 13.01 -5.32 -17.44
CA TYR A 92 12.43 -5.56 -18.78
C TYR A 92 11.67 -6.88 -18.86
N TYR A 93 12.18 -7.92 -18.22
CA TYR A 93 11.49 -9.20 -18.12
C TYR A 93 10.19 -9.09 -17.33
N TYR A 94 10.20 -8.34 -16.20
CA TYR A 94 8.98 -8.05 -15.45
C TYR A 94 7.99 -7.20 -16.25
N GLY A 95 8.47 -6.17 -16.95
CA GLY A 95 7.65 -5.35 -17.84
C GLY A 95 6.98 -6.17 -18.95
N ALA A 96 7.71 -7.08 -19.58
CA ALA A 96 7.15 -7.98 -20.60
C ALA A 96 6.06 -8.90 -20.04
N LYS A 97 6.23 -9.42 -18.81
CA LYS A 97 5.20 -10.23 -18.13
C LYS A 97 3.94 -9.44 -17.81
N LYS A 98 4.08 -8.21 -17.34
CA LYS A 98 2.97 -7.30 -17.07
C LYS A 98 2.16 -7.02 -18.33
N LYS A 99 2.83 -6.70 -19.44
CA LYS A 99 2.19 -6.51 -20.74
C LYS A 99 1.43 -7.74 -21.22
N TYR A 100 2.03 -8.92 -21.04
CA TYR A 100 1.39 -10.16 -21.42
C TYR A 100 0.13 -10.43 -20.57
N LEU A 101 0.19 -10.15 -19.27
CA LEU A 101 -0.95 -10.23 -18.38
C LEU A 101 -2.08 -9.29 -18.84
N ASP A 102 -1.76 -8.02 -19.10
CA ASP A 102 -2.70 -7.01 -19.58
C ASP A 102 -3.33 -7.41 -20.93
N TRP A 103 -2.52 -7.95 -21.85
CA TRP A 103 -3.04 -8.45 -23.13
C TRP A 103 -4.05 -9.61 -22.94
N ILE A 104 -3.78 -10.54 -22.00
CA ILE A 104 -4.73 -11.62 -21.67
C ILE A 104 -6.04 -11.03 -21.13
N ALA A 105 -5.94 -10.09 -20.19
CA ALA A 105 -7.11 -9.46 -19.58
C ALA A 105 -7.92 -8.69 -20.63
N ALA A 106 -7.29 -7.92 -21.52
CA ALA A 106 -7.95 -7.23 -22.63
C ALA A 106 -8.69 -8.22 -23.56
N ARG A 107 -8.07 -9.36 -23.90
CA ARG A 107 -8.74 -10.42 -24.68
C ARG A 107 -9.93 -11.05 -23.96
N GLN A 108 -9.86 -11.19 -22.65
CA GLN A 108 -11.00 -11.66 -21.86
C GLN A 108 -12.15 -10.64 -21.92
N LEU A 109 -11.88 -9.35 -21.74
CA LEU A 109 -12.89 -8.29 -21.88
C LEU A 109 -13.53 -8.30 -23.29
N ALA A 110 -12.73 -8.54 -24.33
CA ALA A 110 -13.20 -8.61 -25.70
C ALA A 110 -14.25 -9.71 -25.94
N THR A 111 -14.38 -10.69 -25.06
CA THR A 111 -15.42 -11.74 -25.17
C THR A 111 -16.84 -11.24 -24.84
N GLY A 112 -16.98 -10.07 -24.19
CA GLY A 112 -18.27 -9.52 -23.77
C GLY A 112 -18.93 -10.25 -22.59
N ARG A 113 -18.17 -11.07 -21.84
CA ARG A 113 -18.69 -11.88 -20.73
C ARG A 113 -18.65 -11.18 -19.38
N TYR A 114 -18.06 -9.99 -19.33
CA TYR A 114 -17.81 -9.24 -18.10
C TYR A 114 -18.51 -7.89 -18.17
N ASP A 115 -19.11 -7.49 -17.09
CA ASP A 115 -19.82 -6.21 -16.93
C ASP A 115 -19.10 -5.27 -15.96
N MET A 116 -17.91 -5.67 -15.45
CA MET A 116 -17.00 -4.82 -14.69
C MET A 116 -15.55 -5.28 -14.85
N PHE A 117 -14.63 -4.31 -14.86
CA PHE A 117 -13.18 -4.52 -14.84
C PHE A 117 -12.55 -3.87 -13.62
N HIS A 118 -11.64 -4.59 -12.96
CA HIS A 118 -10.86 -4.04 -11.84
C HIS A 118 -9.39 -4.45 -11.96
N SER A 119 -8.48 -3.50 -11.81
CA SER A 119 -7.04 -3.75 -11.85
C SER A 119 -6.26 -2.75 -11.00
N TRP A 120 -4.95 -2.99 -10.85
CA TRP A 120 -4.02 -2.07 -10.22
C TRP A 120 -3.26 -1.26 -11.27
N SER A 121 -2.96 -0.01 -10.94
CA SER A 121 -2.20 0.88 -11.82
C SER A 121 -0.82 0.33 -12.15
N GLY A 122 -0.50 0.39 -13.42
CA GLY A 122 0.77 -0.06 -13.99
C GLY A 122 0.73 -1.40 -14.69
N ASP A 123 -0.43 -2.06 -14.71
CA ASP A 123 -0.57 -3.42 -15.23
C ASP A 123 -1.76 -3.59 -16.19
N CYS A 124 -2.44 -2.51 -16.65
CA CYS A 124 -3.79 -2.65 -17.20
C CYS A 124 -4.20 -1.68 -18.32
N LEU A 125 -3.26 -1.00 -18.97
CA LEU A 125 -3.60 0.02 -19.97
C LEU A 125 -4.40 -0.54 -21.17
N LEU A 126 -4.02 -1.70 -21.71
CA LEU A 126 -4.75 -2.32 -22.82
C LEU A 126 -6.14 -2.76 -22.39
N SER A 127 -6.25 -3.30 -21.19
CA SER A 127 -7.54 -3.73 -20.61
C SER A 127 -8.44 -2.56 -20.33
N LEU A 128 -7.91 -1.43 -19.82
CA LEU A 128 -8.70 -0.19 -19.61
C LEU A 128 -9.20 0.39 -20.93
N ARG A 129 -8.37 0.43 -21.98
CA ARG A 129 -8.79 0.84 -23.31
C ARG A 129 -9.90 -0.04 -23.86
N GLU A 130 -9.82 -1.37 -23.67
CA GLU A 130 -10.85 -2.30 -24.13
C GLU A 130 -12.13 -2.16 -23.29
N ALA A 131 -12.04 -1.97 -21.97
CA ALA A 131 -13.17 -1.69 -21.10
C ALA A 131 -13.88 -0.40 -21.50
N HIS A 132 -13.13 0.69 -21.64
CA HIS A 132 -13.65 2.00 -22.08
C HIS A 132 -14.36 1.92 -23.45
N LYS A 133 -13.73 1.27 -24.43
CA LYS A 133 -14.30 1.05 -25.77
C LYS A 133 -15.65 0.33 -25.73
N ARG A 134 -15.86 -0.55 -24.76
CA ARG A 134 -17.08 -1.36 -24.61
C ARG A 134 -18.09 -0.79 -23.63
N GLY A 135 -17.82 0.34 -22.99
CA GLY A 135 -18.65 0.90 -21.92
C GLY A 135 -18.75 -0.01 -20.71
N ILE A 136 -17.68 -0.79 -20.41
CA ILE A 136 -17.60 -1.63 -19.22
C ILE A 136 -17.04 -0.78 -18.08
N PRO A 137 -17.77 -0.60 -16.96
CA PRO A 137 -17.29 0.10 -15.78
C PRO A 137 -15.93 -0.43 -15.30
N SER A 138 -15.03 0.48 -14.98
CA SER A 138 -13.66 0.13 -14.62
C SER A 138 -13.20 0.77 -13.31
N ILE A 139 -12.52 -0.04 -12.51
CA ILE A 139 -11.89 0.38 -11.24
C ILE A 139 -10.38 0.23 -11.35
N LEU A 140 -9.68 1.28 -10.93
CA LEU A 140 -8.22 1.31 -10.86
C LEU A 140 -7.75 1.53 -9.43
N GLU A 141 -7.06 0.56 -8.85
CA GLU A 141 -6.48 0.67 -7.52
C GLU A 141 -5.07 1.27 -7.58
N ILE A 142 -4.81 2.26 -6.74
CA ILE A 142 -3.51 2.96 -6.68
C ILE A 142 -2.73 2.50 -5.47
N PRO A 143 -1.63 1.75 -5.64
CA PRO A 143 -0.86 1.21 -4.51
C PRO A 143 -0.04 2.26 -3.76
N THR A 144 0.18 3.44 -4.36
CA THR A 144 0.97 4.54 -3.79
C THR A 144 0.28 5.89 -4.00
N TRP A 145 0.97 6.88 -4.57
CA TRP A 145 0.46 8.21 -4.90
C TRP A 145 0.32 8.39 -6.40
N HIS A 146 -0.31 9.50 -6.82
CA HIS A 146 -0.29 9.91 -8.22
C HIS A 146 1.16 10.00 -8.72
N ARG A 147 1.42 9.46 -9.89
CA ARG A 147 2.78 9.19 -10.37
C ARG A 147 3.62 10.43 -10.62
N ASP A 148 3.01 11.52 -11.11
CA ASP A 148 3.75 12.75 -11.41
C ASP A 148 4.25 13.46 -10.15
N ARG A 149 3.60 13.26 -9.01
CA ARG A 149 4.07 13.83 -7.76
C ARG A 149 5.24 13.04 -7.13
N GLY A 150 5.36 11.75 -7.43
CA GLY A 150 6.56 10.97 -7.10
C GLY A 150 7.78 11.37 -7.91
N LYS A 151 7.58 12.11 -9.00
CA LYS A 151 8.60 12.83 -9.77
C LYS A 151 8.83 14.27 -9.26
N ILE A 152 8.76 14.51 -7.96
CA ILE A 152 9.43 15.70 -7.41
C ILE A 152 10.87 15.51 -7.80
N LYS A 153 11.25 16.13 -8.94
CA LYS A 153 12.63 16.30 -9.34
C LYS A 153 13.31 16.84 -8.09
N ARG A 154 14.24 16.11 -7.51
CA ARG A 154 15.26 16.74 -6.71
C ARG A 154 15.80 17.84 -7.64
N ALA A 155 15.48 19.08 -7.33
CA ALA A 155 16.11 20.19 -8.03
C ALA A 155 17.61 19.90 -7.90
N PRO A 156 18.36 19.77 -9.00
CA PRO A 156 19.80 19.56 -8.92
C PRO A 156 20.34 20.71 -8.09
N ALA A 157 21.11 20.38 -7.06
CA ALA A 157 21.74 21.38 -6.18
C ALA A 157 22.58 22.42 -6.94
N ASN A 158 22.86 22.19 -8.20
CA ASN A 158 23.56 23.07 -9.13
C ASN A 158 22.83 23.04 -10.49
N GLY A 159 22.04 24.02 -10.77
CA GLY A 159 21.29 24.43 -11.97
C GLY A 159 21.62 23.89 -13.38
N THR A 160 22.09 22.69 -13.55
CA THR A 160 22.34 22.06 -14.84
C THR A 160 21.26 21.01 -15.13
N THR A 161 20.44 21.31 -16.13
CA THR A 161 19.33 20.47 -16.63
C THR A 161 19.77 19.38 -17.59
N ASP A 162 20.97 18.86 -17.50
CA ASP A 162 21.43 17.74 -18.32
C ASP A 162 21.14 16.42 -17.62
N GLU A 163 19.89 15.92 -17.76
CA GLU A 163 19.66 14.48 -17.64
C GLU A 163 20.47 13.79 -18.75
N PRO A 164 21.38 12.85 -18.43
CA PRO A 164 22.13 12.12 -19.45
C PRO A 164 21.12 11.44 -20.37
N GLN A 165 21.09 11.84 -21.64
CA GLN A 165 20.22 11.22 -22.63
C GLN A 165 20.59 9.73 -22.73
N LEU A 166 19.67 8.87 -22.30
CA LEU A 166 19.84 7.43 -22.43
C LEU A 166 20.10 7.06 -23.90
N PRO A 167 21.04 6.15 -24.19
CA PRO A 167 21.25 5.64 -25.54
C PRO A 167 19.90 5.23 -26.15
N TRP A 168 19.69 5.56 -27.44
CA TRP A 168 18.43 5.33 -28.15
C TRP A 168 17.89 3.89 -28.00
N ALA A 169 18.77 2.86 -28.02
CA ALA A 169 18.40 1.46 -27.84
C ALA A 169 17.83 1.16 -26.43
N ARG A 170 18.32 1.87 -25.40
CA ARG A 170 17.83 1.74 -24.03
C ARG A 170 16.50 2.49 -23.88
N ARG A 171 16.37 3.66 -24.46
CA ARG A 171 15.13 4.44 -24.51
C ARG A 171 14.02 3.66 -25.20
N TRP A 172 14.29 3.06 -26.37
CA TRP A 172 13.35 2.22 -27.10
C TRP A 172 12.90 1.00 -26.27
N LYS A 173 13.83 0.32 -25.56
CA LYS A 173 13.50 -0.81 -24.67
C LYS A 173 12.63 -0.33 -23.47
N GLU A 174 12.93 0.81 -22.89
CA GLU A 174 12.13 1.38 -21.79
C GLU A 174 10.72 1.73 -22.26
N ASP A 175 10.58 2.40 -23.39
CA ASP A 175 9.28 2.76 -23.97
C ASP A 175 8.47 1.52 -24.37
N LEU A 176 9.14 0.51 -24.95
CA LEU A 176 8.47 -0.71 -25.38
C LEU A 176 8.08 -1.61 -24.21
N LEU A 177 8.94 -1.77 -23.19
CA LEU A 177 8.75 -2.80 -22.15
C LEU A 177 8.29 -2.24 -20.80
N LEU A 178 8.62 -0.99 -20.45
CA LEU A 178 8.27 -0.42 -19.16
C LEU A 178 7.06 0.52 -19.19
N GLN A 179 6.72 1.08 -20.34
CA GLN A 179 5.56 1.99 -20.56
C GLN A 179 5.44 3.13 -19.52
N ARG A 180 6.56 3.64 -19.02
CA ARG A 180 6.57 4.59 -17.88
C ARG A 180 5.74 5.86 -18.12
N ASP A 181 5.67 6.33 -19.36
CA ASP A 181 4.95 7.56 -19.71
C ASP A 181 3.44 7.37 -19.96
N ARG A 182 2.98 6.09 -20.02
CA ARG A 182 1.58 5.77 -20.31
C ARG A 182 0.69 5.50 -19.09
N PHE A 183 1.26 5.54 -17.89
CA PHE A 183 0.48 5.31 -16.66
C PHE A 183 -0.56 6.39 -16.38
N LEU A 184 -0.33 7.61 -16.84
CA LEU A 184 -1.29 8.70 -16.67
C LEU A 184 -2.58 8.43 -17.44
N GLU A 185 -2.47 7.83 -18.64
CA GLU A 185 -3.63 7.42 -19.42
C GLU A 185 -4.51 6.40 -18.67
N GLU A 186 -3.95 5.53 -17.83
CA GLU A 186 -4.75 4.62 -17.00
C GLU A 186 -5.67 5.40 -16.05
N TYR A 187 -5.18 6.52 -15.47
CA TYR A 187 -5.98 7.36 -14.57
C TYR A 187 -7.13 8.06 -15.29
N ASP A 188 -6.89 8.48 -16.53
CA ASP A 188 -7.92 9.14 -17.34
C ASP A 188 -9.01 8.16 -17.79
N LEU A 189 -8.62 6.95 -18.19
CA LEU A 189 -9.53 5.91 -18.71
C LEU A 189 -10.37 5.23 -17.61
N ALA A 190 -9.86 5.11 -16.38
CA ALA A 190 -10.60 4.47 -15.30
C ALA A 190 -11.82 5.32 -14.90
N ASP A 191 -12.96 4.67 -14.64
CA ASP A 191 -14.16 5.36 -14.16
C ASP A 191 -14.04 5.69 -12.67
N LEU A 192 -13.53 4.77 -11.84
CA LEU A 192 -13.32 4.97 -10.42
C LEU A 192 -11.87 4.62 -10.01
N ILE A 193 -11.24 5.49 -9.24
CA ILE A 193 -9.88 5.34 -8.73
C ILE A 193 -9.94 5.07 -7.23
N LEU A 194 -9.44 3.91 -6.79
CA LEU A 194 -9.32 3.57 -5.38
C LEU A 194 -8.00 4.07 -4.83
N VAL A 195 -8.06 4.88 -3.77
CA VAL A 195 -6.91 5.45 -3.07
C VAL A 195 -6.84 4.92 -1.64
N LEU A 196 -5.64 4.58 -1.17
CA LEU A 196 -5.44 3.89 0.10
C LEU A 196 -5.35 4.84 1.32
N SER A 197 -5.22 6.15 1.08
CA SER A 197 -5.15 7.18 2.13
C SER A 197 -5.63 8.53 1.61
N GLN A 198 -6.00 9.43 2.52
CA GLN A 198 -6.34 10.81 2.19
C GLN A 198 -5.15 11.53 1.54
N LYS A 199 -3.93 11.26 2.02
CA LYS A 199 -2.72 11.80 1.40
C LYS A 199 -2.54 11.32 -0.04
N ALA A 200 -2.85 10.07 -0.33
CA ALA A 200 -2.87 9.57 -1.71
C ALA A 200 -3.93 10.30 -2.54
N ALA A 201 -5.15 10.49 -2.01
CA ALA A 201 -6.20 11.26 -2.67
C ALA A 201 -5.77 12.70 -3.00
N ASP A 202 -5.13 13.40 -2.05
CA ASP A 202 -4.62 14.76 -2.26
C ASP A 202 -3.68 14.86 -3.46
N THR A 203 -2.91 13.81 -3.73
CA THR A 203 -2.01 13.80 -4.89
C THR A 203 -2.76 13.78 -6.23
N PHE A 204 -3.98 13.24 -6.28
CA PHE A 204 -4.86 13.28 -7.44
C PHE A 204 -5.61 14.60 -7.53
N ARG A 205 -6.10 15.14 -6.38
CA ARG A 205 -6.78 16.45 -6.32
C ARG A 205 -5.92 17.57 -6.88
N VAL A 206 -4.63 17.59 -6.49
CA VAL A 206 -3.66 18.59 -6.99
C VAL A 206 -3.44 18.48 -8.51
N GLN A 207 -3.68 17.31 -9.11
CA GLN A 207 -3.63 17.09 -10.56
C GLN A 207 -4.97 17.35 -11.25
N GLY A 208 -6.00 17.83 -10.51
CA GLY A 208 -7.30 18.20 -11.07
C GLY A 208 -8.30 17.06 -11.24
N PHE A 209 -8.04 15.88 -10.62
CA PHE A 209 -9.01 14.79 -10.65
C PHE A 209 -10.23 15.14 -9.79
N PRO A 210 -11.46 14.92 -10.31
CA PRO A 210 -12.69 15.24 -9.60
C PRO A 210 -12.95 14.24 -8.46
N GLU A 211 -13.58 14.73 -7.36
CA GLU A 211 -13.87 13.93 -6.16
C GLU A 211 -14.73 12.69 -6.45
N GLU A 212 -15.68 12.80 -7.38
CA GLU A 212 -16.53 11.69 -7.77
C GLU A 212 -15.77 10.53 -8.39
N LYS A 213 -14.58 10.77 -8.96
CA LYS A 213 -13.71 9.75 -9.53
C LYS A 213 -12.81 9.09 -8.48
N LEU A 214 -12.70 9.65 -7.27
CA LEU A 214 -11.87 9.12 -6.19
C LEU A 214 -12.71 8.38 -5.16
N PHE A 215 -12.22 7.25 -4.69
CA PHE A 215 -12.84 6.48 -3.61
C PHE A 215 -11.79 6.04 -2.60
N TYR A 216 -12.02 6.36 -1.33
CA TYR A 216 -11.13 5.98 -0.24
C TYR A 216 -11.38 4.53 0.18
N LEU A 217 -10.40 3.67 -0.07
CA LEU A 217 -10.40 2.28 0.32
C LEU A 217 -9.16 1.97 1.18
N PRO A 218 -9.19 2.20 2.50
CA PRO A 218 -8.09 1.85 3.38
C PRO A 218 -7.90 0.33 3.45
N ARG A 219 -6.70 -0.10 3.79
CA ARG A 219 -6.37 -1.52 3.93
C ARG A 219 -7.10 -2.20 5.08
N GLY A 220 -7.18 -3.50 5.02
CA GLY A 220 -7.55 -4.36 6.13
C GLY A 220 -6.33 -4.96 6.84
N VAL A 221 -6.56 -5.45 8.06
CA VAL A 221 -5.59 -6.23 8.81
C VAL A 221 -6.26 -7.42 9.48
N ASP A 222 -5.51 -8.49 9.68
CA ASP A 222 -5.92 -9.67 10.42
C ASP A 222 -5.76 -9.43 11.93
N VAL A 223 -6.85 -9.03 12.59
CA VAL A 223 -6.86 -8.68 14.01
C VAL A 223 -6.79 -9.92 14.93
N GLU A 224 -6.97 -11.12 14.39
CA GLU A 224 -6.80 -12.38 15.12
C GLU A 224 -5.32 -12.81 15.13
N ARG A 225 -4.62 -12.57 14.03
CA ARG A 225 -3.17 -12.78 13.93
C ARG A 225 -2.39 -11.73 14.70
N PHE A 226 -2.70 -10.45 14.48
CA PHE A 226 -2.04 -9.32 15.13
C PHE A 226 -2.81 -8.93 16.39
N THR A 227 -2.37 -9.41 17.54
CA THR A 227 -2.99 -9.17 18.85
C THR A 227 -1.99 -8.50 19.80
N PRO A 228 -2.46 -7.76 20.81
CA PRO A 228 -1.59 -7.26 21.87
C PRO A 228 -0.80 -8.41 22.52
N GLY A 229 0.42 -8.09 22.95
CA GLY A 229 1.31 -9.03 23.63
C GLY A 229 1.83 -8.47 24.96
N GLN A 230 2.73 -9.23 25.59
CA GLN A 230 3.36 -8.80 26.82
C GLN A 230 4.53 -7.85 26.50
N ARG A 231 4.43 -6.62 26.93
CA ARG A 231 5.49 -5.63 26.80
C ARG A 231 6.65 -5.92 27.76
N PRO A 232 7.88 -5.55 27.38
CA PRO A 232 9.02 -5.63 28.31
C PRO A 232 8.85 -4.60 29.44
N PRO A 233 9.53 -4.80 30.59
CA PRO A 233 9.50 -3.84 31.68
C PRO A 233 10.32 -2.55 31.41
N TYR A 234 10.94 -2.45 30.25
CA TYR A 234 11.73 -1.32 29.77
C TYR A 234 11.20 -0.84 28.41
N PHE A 235 11.63 0.34 27.99
CA PHE A 235 11.15 0.95 26.74
C PHE A 235 11.77 0.26 25.52
N ARG A 236 10.93 -0.24 24.63
CA ARG A 236 11.34 -0.81 23.35
C ARG A 236 10.61 -0.17 22.19
N ALA A 237 11.32 0.58 21.39
CA ALA A 237 10.84 1.06 20.11
C ALA A 237 11.04 -0.02 19.03
N VAL A 238 10.08 -0.16 18.12
CA VAL A 238 10.22 -1.06 16.97
C VAL A 238 9.91 -0.31 15.67
N PHE A 239 10.77 -0.51 14.69
CA PHE A 239 10.50 -0.23 13.28
C PHE A 239 10.28 -1.56 12.56
N ALA A 240 9.23 -1.68 11.74
CA ALA A 240 9.00 -2.87 10.94
C ALA A 240 8.77 -2.51 9.46
N GLY A 241 9.51 -3.17 8.57
CA GLY A 241 9.51 -2.94 7.13
C GLY A 241 10.90 -2.99 6.51
N ALA A 242 11.03 -2.95 5.19
CA ALA A 242 12.33 -2.86 4.55
C ALA A 242 13.10 -1.62 5.07
N LEU A 243 14.34 -1.82 5.50
CA LEU A 243 15.22 -0.76 5.98
C LEU A 243 15.77 -0.02 4.75
N ILE A 244 15.08 1.07 4.38
CA ILE A 244 15.41 1.95 3.26
C ILE A 244 15.25 3.42 3.68
N GLU A 245 15.95 4.33 3.00
CA GLU A 245 15.91 5.78 3.30
C GLU A 245 14.49 6.35 3.17
N ARG A 246 13.73 5.95 2.15
CA ARG A 246 12.36 6.41 1.92
C ARG A 246 11.43 6.17 3.12
N LYS A 247 11.70 5.13 3.92
CA LYS A 247 10.94 4.81 5.13
C LYS A 247 11.46 5.52 6.38
N GLY A 248 12.43 6.41 6.25
CA GLY A 248 12.92 7.27 7.32
C GLY A 248 13.76 6.57 8.38
N VAL A 249 14.27 5.34 8.12
CA VAL A 249 15.06 4.58 9.11
C VAL A 249 16.31 5.32 9.54
N HIS A 250 16.98 6.04 8.63
CA HIS A 250 18.14 6.87 8.94
C HIS A 250 17.78 8.03 9.86
N HIS A 251 16.63 8.67 9.70
CA HIS A 251 16.14 9.71 10.63
C HIS A 251 15.85 9.13 12.00
N LEU A 252 15.24 7.92 12.05
CA LEU A 252 15.01 7.23 13.32
C LEU A 252 16.33 6.93 14.04
N LEU A 253 17.35 6.44 13.35
CA LEU A 253 18.67 6.19 13.94
C LEU A 253 19.32 7.48 14.45
N MET A 254 19.20 8.60 13.72
CA MET A 254 19.71 9.91 14.14
C MET A 254 19.02 10.40 15.42
N ALA A 255 17.67 10.35 15.45
CA ALA A 255 16.88 10.73 16.61
C ALA A 255 17.21 9.85 17.83
N TRP A 256 17.32 8.53 17.63
CA TRP A 256 17.63 7.57 18.68
C TRP A 256 19.00 7.84 19.32
N ARG A 257 20.05 8.07 18.51
CA ARG A 257 21.39 8.40 19.02
C ARG A 257 21.44 9.73 19.80
N ARG A 258 20.63 10.70 19.39
CA ARG A 258 20.54 12.00 20.06
C ARG A 258 19.96 11.91 21.47
N LEU A 259 19.01 11.00 21.66
CA LEU A 259 18.31 10.86 22.94
C LEU A 259 19.15 10.17 24.02
N ASN A 260 20.00 9.23 23.63
CA ASN A 260 20.84 8.46 24.55
C ASN A 260 20.05 7.91 25.77
N LEU A 261 18.92 7.21 25.49
CA LEU A 261 18.01 6.70 26.50
C LEU A 261 18.65 5.56 27.31
N ASN A 262 18.37 5.54 28.63
CA ASN A 262 18.77 4.44 29.51
C ASN A 262 17.70 3.33 29.46
N ASP A 263 18.11 2.07 29.64
CA ASP A 263 17.21 0.90 29.67
C ASP A 263 16.18 0.93 28.51
N ALA A 264 16.67 1.21 27.30
CA ALA A 264 15.86 1.30 26.10
C ALA A 264 16.50 0.53 24.93
N GLU A 265 15.67 -0.04 24.07
CA GLU A 265 16.08 -0.76 22.87
C GLU A 265 15.34 -0.25 21.62
N LEU A 266 16.05 -0.22 20.49
CA LEU A 266 15.46 -0.02 19.17
C LEU A 266 15.58 -1.30 18.35
N TRP A 267 14.45 -1.89 17.99
CA TRP A 267 14.41 -3.05 17.10
C TRP A 267 14.08 -2.65 15.67
N LEU A 268 14.93 -3.09 14.73
CA LEU A 268 14.79 -2.87 13.30
C LEU A 268 14.44 -4.19 12.61
N VAL A 269 13.16 -4.39 12.32
CA VAL A 269 12.61 -5.64 11.76
C VAL A 269 12.37 -5.47 10.26
N GLY A 270 13.19 -6.11 9.43
CA GLY A 270 13.06 -6.07 7.98
C GLY A 270 14.39 -6.27 7.25
N SER A 271 14.30 -6.48 5.93
CA SER A 271 15.49 -6.63 5.10
C SER A 271 16.28 -5.32 5.03
N VAL A 272 17.60 -5.43 5.21
CA VAL A 272 18.53 -4.28 5.15
C VAL A 272 18.91 -4.01 3.70
N HIS A 273 18.56 -2.83 3.20
CA HIS A 273 18.99 -2.38 1.87
C HIS A 273 20.44 -1.85 1.91
N PRO A 274 21.22 -1.99 0.82
CA PRO A 274 22.62 -1.54 0.78
C PRO A 274 22.86 -0.09 1.22
N GLU A 275 21.95 0.83 0.89
CA GLU A 275 22.03 2.24 1.28
C GLU A 275 22.04 2.46 2.80
N MET A 276 21.45 1.54 3.57
CA MET A 276 21.37 1.65 5.02
C MET A 276 22.64 1.17 5.77
N LYS A 277 23.54 0.44 5.11
CA LYS A 277 24.73 -0.13 5.76
C LYS A 277 25.61 0.93 6.42
N SER A 278 25.82 2.06 5.76
CA SER A 278 26.62 3.16 6.28
C SER A 278 25.98 3.79 7.53
N TYR A 279 24.67 3.98 7.53
CA TYR A 279 23.94 4.53 8.69
C TYR A 279 24.00 3.57 9.88
N LEU A 280 23.76 2.30 9.65
CA LEU A 280 23.82 1.27 10.70
C LEU A 280 25.23 1.16 11.30
N GLY A 281 26.27 1.23 10.48
CA GLY A 281 27.67 1.21 10.96
C GLY A 281 28.07 2.43 11.79
N LYS A 282 27.48 3.60 11.53
CA LYS A 282 27.79 4.86 12.23
C LYS A 282 26.90 5.12 13.44
N LEU A 283 25.61 4.77 13.32
CA LEU A 283 24.55 5.10 14.27
C LEU A 283 23.97 3.89 14.99
N GLY A 284 24.40 2.68 14.64
CA GLY A 284 24.09 1.46 15.38
C GLY A 284 24.87 1.42 16.70
N GLY A 285 24.42 0.62 17.66
CA GLY A 285 25.06 0.40 18.96
C GLY A 285 24.39 -0.80 19.61
N ASP A 286 24.82 -1.16 20.84
CA ASP A 286 24.33 -2.35 21.55
C ASP A 286 22.83 -2.29 21.84
N ASP A 287 22.27 -1.09 21.91
CA ASP A 287 20.85 -0.79 22.11
C ASP A 287 20.03 -0.80 20.79
N VAL A 288 20.67 -0.97 19.63
CA VAL A 288 19.99 -1.08 18.32
C VAL A 288 20.11 -2.49 17.76
N LYS A 289 19.02 -3.22 17.77
CA LYS A 289 18.98 -4.61 17.29
C LYS A 289 18.44 -4.69 15.86
N VAL A 290 19.28 -5.06 14.92
CA VAL A 290 18.89 -5.36 13.54
C VAL A 290 18.45 -6.82 13.47
N VAL A 291 17.13 -7.04 13.40
CA VAL A 291 16.54 -8.39 13.38
C VAL A 291 16.67 -9.04 12.00
N GLY A 292 16.66 -8.23 10.94
CA GLY A 292 16.57 -8.73 9.57
C GLY A 292 15.13 -9.05 9.15
N PHE A 293 14.97 -9.73 8.02
CA PHE A 293 13.65 -10.11 7.50
C PHE A 293 12.96 -11.11 8.43
N ALA A 294 11.73 -10.80 8.84
CA ALA A 294 10.89 -11.65 9.67
C ALA A 294 9.64 -12.11 8.93
N LEU A 295 9.38 -13.42 8.91
CA LEU A 295 8.14 -14.00 8.39
C LEU A 295 6.94 -13.74 9.31
N GLU A 296 7.20 -13.60 10.61
CA GLU A 296 6.21 -13.38 11.66
C GLU A 296 6.51 -12.07 12.39
N PRO A 297 6.30 -10.90 11.75
CA PRO A 297 6.60 -9.60 12.35
C PRO A 297 5.79 -9.34 13.62
N GLU A 298 4.63 -9.96 13.77
CA GLU A 298 3.78 -9.88 14.97
C GLU A 298 4.51 -10.30 16.25
N LYS A 299 5.48 -11.21 16.18
CA LYS A 299 6.29 -11.61 17.34
C LYS A 299 7.10 -10.46 17.92
N TYR A 300 7.60 -9.59 17.05
CA TYR A 300 8.41 -8.42 17.46
C TYR A 300 7.51 -7.25 17.85
N LEU A 301 6.42 -7.02 17.12
CA LEU A 301 5.45 -6.00 17.47
C LEU A 301 4.87 -6.22 18.88
N ARG A 302 4.45 -7.46 19.20
CA ARG A 302 3.87 -7.83 20.50
C ARG A 302 4.79 -7.60 21.70
N GLN A 303 6.10 -7.59 21.48
CA GLN A 303 7.14 -7.43 22.50
C GLN A 303 7.67 -6.01 22.56
N SER A 304 7.02 -5.04 21.95
CA SER A 304 7.48 -3.66 21.86
C SER A 304 6.54 -2.71 22.59
N THR A 305 7.05 -1.52 22.92
CA THR A 305 6.32 -0.46 23.63
C THR A 305 5.68 0.52 22.66
N VAL A 306 6.39 0.88 21.59
CA VAL A 306 5.98 1.86 20.57
C VAL A 306 6.45 1.43 19.19
N HIS A 307 5.63 1.68 18.17
CA HIS A 307 6.02 1.52 16.77
C HIS A 307 6.43 2.88 16.20
N VAL A 308 7.62 2.95 15.59
CA VAL A 308 8.16 4.19 15.01
C VAL A 308 8.35 3.99 13.51
N PHE A 309 7.57 4.75 12.71
CA PHE A 309 7.56 4.62 11.26
C PHE A 309 7.53 5.99 10.56
N PRO A 310 8.67 6.71 10.51
CA PRO A 310 8.75 8.08 10.01
C PRO A 310 8.90 8.14 8.49
N SER A 311 8.01 7.45 7.76
CA SER A 311 8.10 7.30 6.32
C SER A 311 7.87 8.63 5.58
N GLN A 312 8.58 8.81 4.47
CA GLN A 312 8.47 9.98 3.60
C GLN A 312 7.41 9.80 2.50
N CYS A 313 7.07 8.56 2.16
CA CYS A 313 6.13 8.29 1.08
C CYS A 313 5.65 6.83 1.10
N GLU A 314 4.37 6.64 1.36
CA GLU A 314 3.67 5.37 1.24
C GLU A 314 2.27 5.60 0.62
N GLY A 315 1.64 4.60 0.04
CA GLY A 315 0.21 4.68 -0.30
C GLY A 315 -0.65 4.61 0.97
N SER A 316 -0.42 3.54 1.74
CA SER A 316 -0.84 3.30 3.11
C SER A 316 0.00 2.14 3.63
N ALA A 317 0.79 2.36 4.67
CA ALA A 317 1.76 1.39 5.15
C ALA A 317 1.05 0.27 5.93
N LYS A 318 1.12 -0.96 5.44
CA LYS A 318 0.47 -2.13 6.08
C LYS A 318 0.88 -2.30 7.54
N VAL A 319 2.15 -2.05 7.84
CA VAL A 319 2.70 -2.20 9.18
C VAL A 319 2.05 -1.27 10.21
N THR A 320 1.51 -0.11 9.81
CA THR A 320 0.81 0.78 10.74
C THR A 320 -0.50 0.14 11.23
N TYR A 321 -1.22 -0.59 10.38
CA TYR A 321 -2.38 -1.39 10.77
C TYR A 321 -1.99 -2.57 11.67
N GLU A 322 -0.91 -3.27 11.33
CA GLU A 322 -0.38 -4.42 12.07
C GLU A 322 0.09 -4.00 13.48
N ALA A 323 0.80 -2.88 13.59
CA ALA A 323 1.25 -2.32 14.86
C ALA A 323 0.07 -1.86 15.73
N ALA A 324 -0.91 -1.15 15.15
CA ALA A 324 -2.11 -0.73 15.87
C ALA A 324 -2.96 -1.94 16.32
N ALA A 325 -3.03 -3.00 15.51
CA ALA A 325 -3.69 -4.25 15.89
C ALA A 325 -2.97 -4.95 17.06
N CYS A 326 -1.64 -4.85 17.14
CA CYS A 326 -0.88 -5.28 18.32
C CYS A 326 -1.00 -4.32 19.52
N GLY A 327 -1.77 -3.25 19.40
CA GLY A 327 -1.98 -2.26 20.46
C GLY A 327 -0.73 -1.39 20.68
N LEU A 328 0.05 -1.10 19.64
CA LEU A 328 1.20 -0.20 19.77
C LEU A 328 0.79 1.24 19.44
N PRO A 329 1.07 2.20 20.34
CA PRO A 329 1.10 3.61 19.95
C PRO A 329 2.10 3.81 18.82
N GLN A 330 1.87 4.79 17.97
CA GLN A 330 2.75 4.98 16.82
C GLN A 330 3.31 6.40 16.78
N ILE A 331 4.58 6.51 16.40
CA ILE A 331 5.16 7.77 15.94
C ILE A 331 5.32 7.62 14.42
N THR A 332 4.57 8.41 13.67
CA THR A 332 4.49 8.23 12.21
C THR A 332 4.26 9.56 11.49
N THR A 333 4.07 9.52 10.19
CA THR A 333 3.80 10.67 9.33
C THR A 333 2.44 10.51 8.63
N ARG A 334 1.85 11.58 8.13
CA ARG A 334 0.64 11.50 7.28
C ARG A 334 0.90 10.74 5.98
N GLU A 335 2.14 10.71 5.55
CA GLU A 335 2.63 9.98 4.38
C GLU A 335 2.57 8.46 4.55
N ALA A 336 2.45 7.97 5.80
CA ALA A 336 2.30 6.53 6.09
C ALA A 336 0.86 6.02 5.98
N GLY A 337 -0.13 6.91 5.94
CA GLY A 337 -1.57 6.60 5.85
C GLY A 337 -2.38 7.10 7.04
N ASP A 338 -3.65 6.68 7.15
CA ASP A 338 -4.65 7.31 8.01
C ASP A 338 -5.04 6.47 9.24
N VAL A 339 -4.23 5.50 9.62
CA VAL A 339 -4.50 4.63 10.79
C VAL A 339 -4.42 5.41 12.09
N VAL A 340 -3.52 6.39 12.16
CA VAL A 340 -3.23 7.19 13.34
C VAL A 340 -3.89 8.56 13.22
N GLU A 341 -4.65 8.95 14.22
CA GLU A 341 -5.06 10.33 14.51
C GLU A 341 -4.12 10.90 15.56
N ASP A 342 -3.58 12.07 15.29
CA ASP A 342 -2.59 12.72 16.13
C ASP A 342 -3.10 12.93 17.56
N GLY A 343 -2.27 12.57 18.56
CA GLY A 343 -2.60 12.66 19.97
C GLY A 343 -3.57 11.57 20.48
N VAL A 344 -4.16 10.74 19.62
CA VAL A 344 -5.14 9.71 20.00
C VAL A 344 -4.54 8.30 19.98
N GLN A 345 -4.07 7.81 18.82
CA GLN A 345 -3.44 6.50 18.70
C GLN A 345 -1.92 6.59 18.60
N GLY A 346 -1.37 7.79 18.56
CA GLY A 346 0.04 8.05 18.38
C GLY A 346 0.32 9.53 18.13
N ILE A 347 1.51 9.81 17.63
CA ILE A 347 2.00 11.16 17.35
C ILE A 347 2.34 11.24 15.87
N ILE A 348 1.82 12.25 15.18
CA ILE A 348 2.12 12.51 13.78
C ILE A 348 3.16 13.63 13.68
N ILE A 349 4.27 13.30 13.03
CA ILE A 349 5.36 14.24 12.76
C ILE A 349 5.45 14.57 11.27
N GLN A 350 6.20 15.63 10.92
CA GLN A 350 6.51 15.90 9.53
C GLN A 350 7.63 14.95 9.03
N PRO A 351 7.58 14.51 7.76
CA PRO A 351 8.64 13.69 7.18
C PRO A 351 10.01 14.39 7.25
N GLY A 352 11.01 13.70 7.78
CA GLY A 352 12.38 14.23 7.88
C GLY A 352 12.65 15.13 9.09
N ASP A 353 11.66 15.42 9.91
CA ASP A 353 11.82 16.21 11.14
C ASP A 353 12.39 15.31 12.25
N ILE A 354 13.72 15.36 12.39
CA ILE A 354 14.47 14.56 13.37
C ILE A 354 14.22 15.08 14.79
N ASP A 355 14.01 16.38 14.96
CA ASP A 355 13.78 17.00 16.26
C ASP A 355 12.40 16.59 16.80
N ALA A 356 11.35 16.76 16.03
CA ALA A 356 10.01 16.28 16.39
C ALA A 356 9.96 14.75 16.61
N LEU A 357 10.73 13.98 15.84
CA LEU A 357 10.84 12.55 16.03
C LEU A 357 11.50 12.20 17.39
N ALA A 358 12.57 12.89 17.75
CA ALA A 358 13.25 12.70 19.03
C ALA A 358 12.33 13.12 20.20
N GLU A 359 11.68 14.28 20.12
CA GLU A 359 10.73 14.73 21.12
C GLU A 359 9.57 13.76 21.32
N ALA A 360 9.00 13.21 20.23
CA ALA A 360 7.92 12.23 20.32
C ALA A 360 8.39 10.91 20.97
N ILE A 361 9.60 10.43 20.68
CA ILE A 361 10.17 9.25 21.33
C ILE A 361 10.38 9.53 22.82
N GLN A 362 11.00 10.68 23.16
CA GLN A 362 11.26 11.08 24.56
C GLN A 362 9.94 11.18 25.35
N LEU A 363 8.91 11.80 24.78
CA LEU A 363 7.60 11.91 25.43
C LEU A 363 7.01 10.55 25.78
N LEU A 364 7.06 9.57 24.86
CA LEU A 364 6.50 8.24 25.11
C LEU A 364 7.41 7.40 26.03
N TYR A 365 8.71 7.70 26.07
CA TYR A 365 9.63 7.10 27.05
C TYR A 365 9.36 7.60 28.47
N ASP A 366 9.16 8.90 28.65
CA ASP A 366 8.95 9.53 29.96
C ASP A 366 7.53 9.33 30.52
N ARG A 367 6.54 9.02 29.67
CA ARG A 367 5.12 9.07 30.02
C ARG A 367 4.41 7.74 29.68
N PRO A 368 4.64 6.67 30.47
CA PRO A 368 4.02 5.35 30.23
C PRO A 368 2.48 5.39 30.28
N GLU A 369 1.87 6.34 30.98
CA GLU A 369 0.42 6.52 31.02
C GLU A 369 -0.14 7.00 29.65
N ILE A 370 0.63 7.77 28.88
CA ILE A 370 0.27 8.15 27.50
C ILE A 370 0.36 6.93 26.61
N VAL A 371 1.41 6.12 26.75
CA VAL A 371 1.59 4.86 26.00
C VAL A 371 0.39 3.95 26.23
N GLU A 372 -0.06 3.77 27.47
CA GLU A 372 -1.19 2.89 27.79
C GLU A 372 -2.49 3.39 27.17
N ARG A 373 -2.80 4.67 27.31
CA ARG A 373 -3.98 5.29 26.72
C ARG A 373 -4.00 5.16 25.20
N MET A 374 -2.89 5.51 24.53
CA MET A 374 -2.79 5.43 23.07
C MET A 374 -2.85 3.98 22.57
N SER A 375 -2.32 3.04 23.34
CA SER A 375 -2.36 1.61 23.03
C SER A 375 -3.79 1.08 22.94
N LEU A 376 -4.60 1.35 23.92
CA LEU A 376 -6.01 0.96 23.92
C LEU A 376 -6.76 1.59 22.75
N ALA A 377 -6.50 2.86 22.48
CA ALA A 377 -7.10 3.59 21.38
C ALA A 377 -6.68 3.02 20.01
N ALA A 378 -5.39 2.62 19.84
CA ALA A 378 -4.86 2.04 18.60
C ALA A 378 -5.54 0.71 18.28
N ARG A 379 -5.61 -0.21 19.24
CA ARG A 379 -6.29 -1.51 19.09
C ARG A 379 -7.77 -1.31 18.77
N LYS A 380 -8.47 -0.49 19.54
CA LYS A 380 -9.89 -0.19 19.36
C LYS A 380 -10.18 0.31 17.94
N ARG A 381 -9.41 1.32 17.49
CA ARG A 381 -9.59 1.91 16.16
C ARG A 381 -9.49 0.88 15.03
N VAL A 382 -8.50 0.00 15.10
CA VAL A 382 -8.29 -0.99 14.04
C VAL A 382 -9.36 -2.05 14.04
N VAL A 383 -9.76 -2.55 15.22
CA VAL A 383 -10.83 -3.55 15.34
C VAL A 383 -12.16 -3.00 14.84
N GLU A 384 -12.46 -1.74 15.10
CA GLU A 384 -13.73 -1.11 14.73
C GLU A 384 -13.79 -0.61 13.28
N ASN A 385 -12.61 -0.42 12.60
CA ASN A 385 -12.61 0.27 11.30
C ASN A 385 -11.77 -0.37 10.20
N PHE A 386 -10.78 -1.21 10.52
CA PHE A 386 -9.76 -1.64 9.57
C PHE A 386 -9.52 -3.15 9.54
N THR A 387 -10.54 -3.96 9.86
CA THR A 387 -10.47 -5.41 9.61
C THR A 387 -10.65 -5.72 8.12
N TRP A 388 -10.32 -6.94 7.71
CA TRP A 388 -10.60 -7.38 6.34
C TRP A 388 -12.09 -7.38 6.00
N ASP A 389 -12.99 -7.53 6.98
CA ASP A 389 -14.44 -7.41 6.77
C ASP A 389 -14.82 -5.96 6.40
N HIS A 390 -14.25 -4.97 7.08
CA HIS A 390 -14.44 -3.57 6.73
C HIS A 390 -13.92 -3.25 5.34
N PHE A 391 -12.73 -3.75 4.97
CA PHE A 391 -12.17 -3.62 3.63
C PHE A 391 -13.12 -4.17 2.58
N ARG A 392 -13.58 -5.43 2.76
CA ARG A 392 -14.50 -6.08 1.82
C ARG A 392 -15.82 -5.33 1.66
N THR A 393 -16.41 -4.86 2.76
CA THR A 393 -17.65 -4.08 2.72
C THR A 393 -17.48 -2.79 1.93
N ARG A 394 -16.41 -2.03 2.20
CA ARG A 394 -16.11 -0.79 1.44
C ARG A 394 -15.85 -1.07 -0.04
N LEU A 395 -15.18 -2.15 -0.35
CA LEU A 395 -14.93 -2.54 -1.73
C LEU A 395 -16.23 -2.86 -2.48
N LEU A 396 -17.22 -3.50 -1.82
CA LEU A 396 -18.54 -3.72 -2.43
C LEU A 396 -19.25 -2.39 -2.75
N VAL A 397 -19.15 -1.41 -1.86
CA VAL A 397 -19.68 -0.05 -2.11
C VAL A 397 -18.96 0.63 -3.28
N ALA A 398 -17.63 0.43 -3.41
CA ALA A 398 -16.89 0.93 -4.57
C ALA A 398 -17.37 0.30 -5.88
N TYR A 399 -17.64 -1.01 -5.89
CA TYR A 399 -18.21 -1.69 -7.07
C TYR A 399 -19.59 -1.14 -7.42
N GLU A 400 -20.48 -0.96 -6.45
CA GLU A 400 -21.81 -0.36 -6.67
C GLU A 400 -21.69 1.03 -7.29
N ARG A 401 -20.80 1.89 -6.71
CA ARG A 401 -20.57 3.24 -7.22
C ARG A 401 -20.05 3.24 -8.66
N ALA A 402 -19.09 2.39 -8.98
CA ALA A 402 -18.56 2.30 -10.35
C ALA A 402 -19.64 1.84 -11.34
N MET A 403 -20.52 0.91 -10.96
CA MET A 403 -21.67 0.50 -11.79
C MET A 403 -22.66 1.63 -12.06
N GLN A 404 -22.78 2.60 -11.16
CA GLN A 404 -23.68 3.76 -11.31
C GLN A 404 -23.08 4.86 -12.20
N MET A 405 -21.74 4.95 -12.31
CA MET A 405 -21.06 6.01 -13.08
C MET A 405 -21.20 5.85 -14.60
N VAL A 406 -21.44 4.66 -15.10
CA VAL A 406 -21.50 4.33 -16.54
C VAL A 406 -22.94 4.13 -17.04
N ARG A 407 -23.94 4.24 -16.19
CA ARG A 407 -25.36 4.21 -16.55
C ARG A 407 -25.86 5.62 -16.95
#